data_f0bbdc1ddd20a04a0417589a21a35afa
#
_entry.id   f0bbdc1ddd20a04a0417589a21a35afa
#
_cell.length_a   1.000
_cell.length_b   1.000
_cell.length_c   1.000
_cell.angle_alpha   90.00
_cell.angle_beta   90.00
_cell.angle_gamma   90.00
#
_symmetry.space_group_name_H-M   'P 1'
#
loop_
_entity.id
_entity.type
_entity.pdbx_description
1 polymer ?
#
loop_
_entity_poly.entity_id
_entity_poly.type
_entity_poly.pdbx_seq_one_letter_code
_entity_poly.pdbx_strand_id
1 'polypeptide(L)'
;MHELGTIYYVIDTVDKLIVENQLEEVASITLEVGEVSGIIPEYLTDFWLYAREKTEHFKQTELKIETLKAVTYCQDCAQTYPTIPQGKTCPYCGSGNTFLITGNEYNIKEIEAR
;
A
#
# COMPACT_ATOMS: atom_id res chain seq x y z
N MET A 1 -0.18 -7.38 -13.79
CA MET A 1 0.74 -6.58 -13.03
C MET A 1 0.02 -5.66 -12.09
N HIS A 2 0.03 -6.04 -10.84
CA HIS A 2 -0.69 -5.29 -9.80
C HIS A 2 -0.09 -3.91 -9.56
N GLU A 3 1.23 -3.81 -9.64
CA GLU A 3 1.94 -2.56 -9.34
C GLU A 3 1.59 -1.44 -10.31
N LEU A 4 1.56 -1.75 -11.60
CA LEU A 4 1.23 -0.74 -12.60
C LEU A 4 -0.23 -0.27 -12.48
N GLY A 5 -1.15 -1.21 -12.24
CA GLY A 5 -2.55 -0.87 -12.00
C GLY A 5 -2.73 -0.01 -10.77
N THR A 6 -1.97 -0.30 -9.71
CA THR A 6 -1.97 0.50 -8.49
C THR A 6 -1.51 1.93 -8.77
N ILE A 7 -0.45 2.09 -9.55
CA ILE A 7 0.07 3.42 -9.90
C ILE A 7 -0.97 4.22 -10.68
N TYR A 8 -1.64 3.62 -11.66
CA TYR A 8 -2.67 4.34 -12.42
C TYR A 8 -3.87 4.69 -11.54
N TYR A 9 -4.24 3.83 -10.59
CA TYR A 9 -5.28 4.14 -9.63
C TYR A 9 -4.92 5.37 -8.78
N VAL A 10 -3.66 5.44 -8.33
CA VAL A 10 -3.16 6.57 -7.54
C VAL A 10 -3.22 7.86 -8.37
N ILE A 11 -2.73 7.81 -9.60
CA ILE A 11 -2.73 8.97 -10.49
C ILE A 11 -4.15 9.49 -10.70
N ASP A 12 -5.09 8.61 -11.05
CA ASP A 12 -6.49 8.99 -11.26
C ASP A 12 -7.11 9.59 -10.01
N THR A 13 -6.88 8.97 -8.87
CA THR A 13 -7.47 9.42 -7.61
C THR A 13 -6.96 10.80 -7.22
N VAL A 14 -5.66 11.02 -7.33
CA VAL A 14 -5.06 12.30 -6.93
C VAL A 14 -5.36 13.39 -7.96
N ASP A 15 -5.44 13.05 -9.25
CA ASP A 15 -5.87 14.02 -10.27
C ASP A 15 -7.26 14.59 -9.97
N LYS A 16 -8.18 13.72 -9.53
CA LYS A 16 -9.52 14.19 -9.13
C LYS A 16 -9.45 15.13 -7.93
N LEU A 17 -8.59 14.83 -6.97
CA LEU A 17 -8.42 15.70 -5.80
C LEU A 17 -7.81 17.04 -6.17
N ILE A 18 -6.89 17.07 -7.13
CA ILE A 18 -6.30 18.31 -7.63
C ILE A 18 -7.39 19.21 -8.21
N VAL A 19 -8.25 18.66 -9.06
CA VAL A 19 -9.33 19.40 -9.69
C VAL A 19 -10.35 19.88 -8.66
N GLU A 20 -10.80 18.98 -7.77
CA GLU A 20 -11.83 19.29 -6.78
C GLU A 20 -11.38 20.34 -5.76
N ASN A 21 -10.12 20.35 -5.39
CA ASN A 21 -9.59 21.23 -4.37
C ASN A 21 -8.74 22.37 -4.92
N GLN A 22 -8.66 22.49 -6.23
CA GLN A 22 -7.91 23.55 -6.91
C GLN A 22 -6.45 23.61 -6.45
N LEU A 23 -5.83 22.45 -6.35
CA LEU A 23 -4.44 22.33 -5.94
C LEU A 23 -3.51 22.71 -7.10
N GLU A 24 -2.40 23.34 -6.77
CA GLU A 24 -1.41 23.75 -7.77
C GLU A 24 -0.28 22.74 -7.90
N GLU A 25 0.09 22.12 -6.78
CA GLU A 25 1.29 21.29 -6.73
C GLU A 25 1.10 20.14 -5.73
N VAL A 26 1.59 18.95 -6.09
CA VAL A 26 1.64 17.80 -5.19
C VAL A 26 3.11 17.47 -4.99
N ALA A 27 3.58 17.67 -3.76
CA ALA A 27 4.99 17.42 -3.43
C ALA A 27 5.27 15.94 -3.22
N SER A 28 4.36 15.23 -2.56
CA SER A 28 4.54 13.80 -2.31
C SER A 28 3.20 13.09 -2.13
N ILE A 29 3.23 11.79 -2.38
CA ILE A 29 2.11 10.88 -2.13
C ILE A 29 2.68 9.72 -1.32
N THR A 30 2.07 9.40 -0.18
CA THR A 30 2.47 8.29 0.67
C THR A 30 1.47 7.15 0.53
N LEU A 31 1.95 5.98 0.17
CA LEU A 31 1.13 4.77 0.07
C LEU A 31 1.44 3.84 1.24
N GLU A 32 0.40 3.20 1.78
CA GLU A 32 0.55 2.09 2.71
C GLU A 32 0.37 0.80 1.92
N VAL A 33 1.35 -0.09 2.01
CA VAL A 33 1.34 -1.35 1.27
C VAL A 33 1.53 -2.49 2.26
N GLY A 34 0.58 -3.41 2.29
CA GLY A 34 0.63 -4.55 3.20
C GLY A 34 1.73 -5.54 2.83
N GLU A 35 2.36 -6.10 3.87
CA GLU A 35 3.48 -7.03 3.72
C GLU A 35 3.13 -8.28 2.90
N VAL A 36 1.86 -8.70 2.96
CA VAL A 36 1.37 -9.88 2.22
C VAL A 36 0.37 -9.51 1.12
N SER A 37 0.38 -8.25 0.66
CA SER A 37 -0.52 -7.80 -0.39
C SER A 37 -0.16 -8.34 -1.78
N GLY A 38 1.03 -8.86 -1.94
CA GLY A 38 1.54 -9.28 -3.25
C GLY A 38 2.13 -8.15 -4.05
N ILE A 39 2.11 -6.93 -3.53
CA ILE A 39 2.67 -5.76 -4.19
C ILE A 39 4.12 -5.58 -3.75
N ILE A 40 5.02 -5.43 -4.71
CA ILE A 40 6.45 -5.29 -4.46
C ILE A 40 6.81 -3.79 -4.50
N PRO A 41 7.23 -3.21 -3.36
CA PRO A 41 7.48 -1.75 -3.29
C PRO A 41 8.48 -1.23 -4.32
N GLU A 42 9.53 -2.00 -4.63
CA GLU A 42 10.54 -1.60 -5.61
C GLU A 42 9.91 -1.42 -7.00
N TYR A 43 8.95 -2.27 -7.35
CA TYR A 43 8.24 -2.17 -8.62
C TYR A 43 7.31 -0.96 -8.64
N LEU A 44 6.69 -0.63 -7.51
CA LEU A 44 5.88 0.59 -7.42
C LEU A 44 6.72 1.83 -7.71
N THR A 45 7.90 1.90 -7.12
CA THR A 45 8.80 3.03 -7.32
C THR A 45 9.21 3.14 -8.79
N ASP A 46 9.59 2.03 -9.40
CA ASP A 46 10.02 2.02 -10.81
C ASP A 46 8.87 2.44 -11.73
N PHE A 47 7.69 1.90 -11.55
CA PHE A 47 6.52 2.26 -12.36
C PHE A 47 6.09 3.69 -12.12
N TRP A 48 6.22 4.19 -10.90
CA TRP A 48 5.92 5.59 -10.60
C TRP A 48 6.81 6.54 -11.38
N LEU A 49 8.12 6.30 -11.36
CA LEU A 49 9.07 7.12 -12.10
C LEU A 49 8.78 7.13 -13.60
N TYR A 50 8.32 5.99 -14.14
CA TYR A 50 7.91 5.89 -15.54
C TYR A 50 6.59 6.63 -15.79
N ALA A 51 5.58 6.35 -14.98
CA ALA A 51 4.23 6.85 -15.22
C ALA A 51 4.11 8.35 -14.99
N ARG A 52 4.81 8.91 -14.00
CA ARG A 52 4.72 10.33 -13.68
C ARG A 52 5.19 11.22 -14.82
N GLU A 53 6.14 10.74 -15.62
CA GLU A 53 6.65 11.49 -16.77
C GLU A 53 5.58 11.73 -17.84
N LYS A 54 4.54 10.90 -17.83
CA LYS A 54 3.43 11.02 -18.79
C LYS A 54 2.28 11.87 -18.25
N THR A 55 2.44 12.44 -17.06
CA THR A 55 1.42 13.26 -16.42
C THR A 55 1.81 14.73 -16.47
N GLU A 56 0.83 15.61 -16.27
CA GLU A 56 1.08 17.04 -16.19
C GLU A 56 1.39 17.48 -14.76
N HIS A 57 0.83 16.80 -13.76
CA HIS A 57 0.87 17.27 -12.38
C HIS A 57 1.91 16.59 -11.50
N PHE A 58 2.43 15.43 -11.91
CA PHE A 58 3.23 14.59 -11.01
C PHE A 58 4.70 14.44 -11.41
N LYS A 59 5.19 15.24 -12.35
CA LYS A 59 6.58 15.09 -12.82
C LYS A 59 7.63 15.27 -11.73
N GLN A 60 7.30 16.04 -10.70
CA GLN A 60 8.19 16.32 -9.57
C GLN A 60 7.70 15.67 -8.27
N THR A 61 6.60 14.93 -8.31
CA THR A 61 6.01 14.35 -7.11
C THR A 61 6.79 13.12 -6.66
N GLU A 62 7.13 13.09 -5.38
CA GLU A 62 7.80 11.96 -4.76
C GLU A 62 6.78 10.90 -4.31
N LEU A 63 7.08 9.64 -4.54
CA LEU A 63 6.28 8.54 -4.01
C LEU A 63 6.97 7.96 -2.80
N LYS A 64 6.29 7.97 -1.66
CA LYS A 64 6.77 7.39 -0.41
C LYS A 64 5.94 6.13 -0.12
N ILE A 65 6.60 5.09 0.34
CA ILE A 65 5.92 3.81 0.62
C ILE A 65 6.19 3.40 2.05
N GLU A 66 5.11 3.15 2.79
CA GLU A 66 5.18 2.57 4.13
C GLU A 66 4.65 1.14 4.06
N THR A 67 5.42 0.20 4.58
CA THR A 67 5.01 -1.20 4.60
C THR A 67 4.28 -1.49 5.90
N LEU A 68 3.08 -2.05 5.78
CA LEU A 68 2.29 -2.49 6.94
C LEU A 68 2.60 -3.96 7.22
N LYS A 69 2.98 -4.25 8.45
CA LYS A 69 3.27 -5.63 8.85
C LYS A 69 2.01 -6.47 8.85
N ALA A 70 2.16 -7.72 8.41
CA ALA A 70 1.06 -8.66 8.41
C ALA A 70 0.91 -9.29 9.80
N VAL A 71 -0.33 -9.29 10.30
CA VAL A 71 -0.67 -9.86 11.60
C VAL A 71 -1.86 -10.80 11.41
N THR A 72 -1.77 -12.00 11.97
CA THR A 72 -2.81 -13.01 11.91
C THR A 72 -3.37 -13.28 13.30
N TYR A 73 -4.66 -13.56 13.37
CA TYR A 73 -5.38 -13.86 14.60
C TYR A 73 -5.78 -15.34 14.63
N CYS A 74 -5.50 -16.02 15.74
CA CYS A 74 -5.94 -17.40 15.94
C CYS A 74 -7.25 -17.41 16.72
N GLN A 75 -8.29 -18.01 16.14
CA GLN A 75 -9.60 -18.09 16.76
C GLN A 75 -9.64 -19.10 17.93
N ASP A 76 -8.74 -20.07 17.92
CA ASP A 76 -8.76 -21.14 18.95
C ASP A 76 -8.09 -20.71 20.26
N CYS A 77 -7.01 -19.92 20.19
CA CYS A 77 -6.34 -19.49 21.41
C CYS A 77 -6.42 -17.97 21.62
N ALA A 78 -7.06 -17.24 20.72
CA ALA A 78 -7.28 -15.79 20.82
C ALA A 78 -5.98 -14.98 20.87
N GLN A 79 -4.92 -15.48 20.26
CA GLN A 79 -3.63 -14.79 20.19
C GLN A 79 -3.40 -14.24 18.79
N THR A 80 -2.68 -13.12 18.70
CA THR A 80 -2.21 -12.60 17.43
C THR A 80 -0.72 -12.91 17.27
N TYR A 81 -0.27 -13.00 16.02
CA TYR A 81 1.15 -13.28 15.76
C TYR A 81 1.54 -12.69 14.40
N PRO A 82 2.84 -12.40 14.20
CA PRO A 82 3.32 -11.96 12.89
C PRO A 82 3.09 -13.05 11.85
N THR A 83 2.43 -12.72 10.75
CA THR A 83 2.10 -13.68 9.71
C THR A 83 3.34 -14.32 9.09
N ILE A 84 4.38 -13.52 8.87
CA ILE A 84 5.64 -14.01 8.35
C ILE A 84 6.58 -14.24 9.55
N PRO A 85 7.18 -15.43 9.68
CA PRO A 85 7.19 -16.59 8.79
C PRO A 85 6.13 -17.66 9.09
N GLN A 86 5.22 -17.43 10.01
CA GLN A 86 4.34 -18.48 10.54
C GLN A 86 3.21 -18.88 9.59
N GLY A 87 2.75 -17.97 8.73
CA GLY A 87 1.66 -18.26 7.82
C GLY A 87 0.34 -18.45 8.56
N LYS A 88 -0.41 -19.48 8.16
CA LYS A 88 -1.75 -19.73 8.69
C LYS A 88 -1.78 -20.65 9.89
N THR A 89 -0.64 -21.13 10.34
CA THR A 89 -0.55 -22.05 11.49
C THR A 89 -0.10 -21.26 12.72
N CYS A 90 -0.93 -21.28 13.75
CA CYS A 90 -0.66 -20.55 14.98
C CYS A 90 0.59 -21.13 15.67
N PRO A 91 1.60 -20.30 15.99
CA PRO A 91 2.80 -20.77 16.66
C PRO A 91 2.58 -21.11 18.14
N TYR A 92 1.45 -20.69 18.70
CA TYR A 92 1.16 -20.92 20.13
C TYR A 92 0.37 -22.18 20.36
N CYS A 93 -0.58 -22.53 19.48
CA CYS A 93 -1.43 -23.71 19.70
C CYS A 93 -1.46 -24.68 18.50
N GLY A 94 -0.82 -24.33 17.40
CA GLY A 94 -0.75 -25.19 16.21
C GLY A 94 -2.02 -25.25 15.38
N SER A 95 -3.02 -24.43 15.70
CA SER A 95 -4.29 -24.41 14.95
C SER A 95 -4.15 -23.77 13.59
N GLY A 96 -4.92 -24.26 12.62
CA GLY A 96 -5.08 -23.62 11.32
C GLY A 96 -6.31 -22.74 11.24
N ASN A 97 -7.05 -22.58 12.34
CA ASN A 97 -8.27 -21.77 12.36
C ASN A 97 -7.92 -20.30 12.60
N THR A 98 -7.33 -19.68 11.59
CA THR A 98 -6.74 -18.36 11.69
C THR A 98 -7.19 -17.46 10.54
N PHE A 99 -7.14 -16.15 10.75
CA PHE A 99 -7.39 -15.21 9.66
C PHE A 99 -6.48 -13.99 9.78
N LEU A 100 -6.21 -13.38 8.64
CA LEU A 100 -5.37 -12.20 8.55
C LEU A 100 -6.13 -10.97 9.06
N ILE A 101 -5.53 -10.22 9.98
CA ILE A 101 -6.10 -8.98 10.48
C ILE A 101 -5.68 -7.80 9.61
N THR A 102 -4.39 -7.72 9.30
CA THR A 102 -3.80 -6.63 8.55
C THR A 102 -2.61 -7.13 7.76
N GLY A 103 -2.23 -6.40 6.72
CA GLY A 103 -1.04 -6.70 5.93
C GLY A 103 -1.30 -7.00 4.46
N ASN A 104 -2.57 -7.00 3.99
CA ASN A 104 -2.85 -7.21 2.56
C ASN A 104 -3.51 -6.02 1.88
N GLU A 105 -3.62 -4.91 2.58
CA GLU A 105 -4.21 -3.70 2.02
C GLU A 105 -3.18 -2.86 1.25
N TYR A 106 -3.67 -1.96 0.38
CA TYR A 106 -2.88 -0.84 -0.10
C TYR A 106 -3.77 0.39 -0.16
N ASN A 107 -3.26 1.50 0.36
CA ASN A 107 -4.03 2.72 0.52
C ASN A 107 -3.16 3.95 0.27
N ILE A 108 -3.81 5.02 -0.18
CA ILE A 108 -3.18 6.34 -0.16
C ILE A 108 -3.33 6.86 1.26
N LYS A 109 -2.22 6.95 1.98
CA LYS A 109 -2.23 7.40 3.37
C LYS A 109 -2.25 8.91 3.48
N GLU A 110 -1.43 9.57 2.67
CA GLU A 110 -1.19 10.99 2.83
C GLU A 110 -0.77 11.60 1.50
N ILE A 111 -1.19 12.83 1.27
CA ILE A 111 -0.80 13.62 0.10
C ILE A 111 -0.33 14.96 0.64
N GLU A 112 0.91 15.35 0.30
CA GLU A 112 1.42 16.68 0.59
C GLU A 112 1.22 17.55 -0.63
N ALA A 113 0.34 18.55 -0.55
CA ALA A 113 -0.06 19.35 -1.67
C ALA A 113 -0.38 20.78 -1.26
N ARG A 114 -0.44 21.66 -2.27
CA ARG A 114 -0.87 23.05 -2.07
C ARG A 114 -1.59 23.63 -3.29
#